data_43cedeb07fe4220f98e79cbbc6953ea9
#
_entry.id   43cedeb07fe4220f98e79cbbc6953ea9
#
_cell.length_a   1.000
_cell.length_b   1.000
_cell.length_c   1.000
_cell.angle_alpha   90.00
_cell.angle_beta   90.00
_cell.angle_gamma   90.00
#
_symmetry.space_group_name_H-M   'P 1'
#
loop_
_entity.id
_entity.type
_entity.pdbx_description
1 polymer ?
#
loop_
_entity_poly.entity_id
_entity_poly.type
_entity_poly.pdbx_seq_one_letter_code
_entity_poly.pdbx_strand_id
1 'polypeptide(L)'
;MKSYEFRLVFDVLAAELSDEDLDAFYEAGGGDALFGQSAGVFDADFTREAADILEAVVSAINVIETAGVGAVVVRVEPDDQVSIGDIAERTGRTNESVRLLVNGQRGPGGFPMPATRVGTGRSRLWRWADVVEWFHEYEPDRWDEESTRYWSVLALVNEFLRQRAFACRVDETAVQVRHALSPALERHCAV
;
A
#
# COMPACT_ATOMS: atom_id res chain seq x y z
N MET A 1 13.85 -4.74 -18.42
CA MET A 1 12.59 -4.76 -17.67
C MET A 1 12.84 -5.60 -16.43
N LYS A 2 12.24 -5.26 -15.32
CA LYS A 2 12.32 -6.00 -14.07
C LYS A 2 10.96 -6.61 -13.77
N SER A 3 10.94 -7.75 -13.07
CA SER A 3 9.71 -8.38 -12.62
C SER A 3 9.36 -7.85 -11.22
N TYR A 4 8.11 -7.45 -11.02
CA TYR A 4 7.57 -6.94 -9.78
C TYR A 4 6.42 -7.83 -9.32
N GLU A 5 6.46 -8.24 -8.07
CA GLU A 5 5.43 -9.05 -7.44
C GLU A 5 4.63 -8.19 -6.46
N PHE A 6 3.31 -8.18 -6.64
CA PHE A 6 2.38 -7.47 -5.75
C PHE A 6 0.97 -8.03 -5.96
N ARG A 7 0.11 -7.78 -4.99
CA ARG A 7 -1.31 -8.18 -5.06
C ARG A 7 -2.19 -6.94 -5.14
N LEU A 8 -3.17 -6.98 -6.04
CA LEU A 8 -4.27 -6.03 -6.04
C LEU A 8 -5.48 -6.65 -5.34
N VAL A 9 -6.07 -5.93 -4.40
CA VAL A 9 -7.37 -6.25 -3.83
C VAL A 9 -8.40 -5.32 -4.46
N PHE A 10 -9.48 -5.90 -4.95
CA PHE A 10 -10.51 -5.16 -5.67
C PHE A 10 -11.91 -5.58 -5.25
N ASP A 11 -12.88 -4.76 -5.55
CA ASP A 11 -14.29 -4.97 -5.29
C ASP A 11 -15.03 -5.11 -6.63
N VAL A 12 -16.05 -5.98 -6.66
CA VAL A 12 -16.97 -6.14 -7.78
C VAL A 12 -18.38 -6.25 -7.25
N LEU A 13 -19.37 -5.89 -8.07
CA LEU A 13 -20.79 -6.02 -7.67
C LEU A 13 -21.26 -7.46 -7.62
N ALA A 14 -20.59 -8.38 -8.31
CA ALA A 14 -20.91 -9.81 -8.30
C ALA A 14 -20.43 -10.47 -7.01
N ALA A 15 -21.13 -11.54 -6.58
CA ALA A 15 -20.71 -12.33 -5.42
C ALA A 15 -19.52 -13.26 -5.72
N GLU A 16 -19.33 -13.65 -6.97
CA GLU A 16 -18.27 -14.53 -7.47
C GLU A 16 -17.88 -14.08 -8.87
N LEU A 17 -16.61 -14.29 -9.25
CA LEU A 17 -16.13 -14.08 -10.62
C LEU A 17 -16.55 -15.27 -11.48
N SER A 18 -17.18 -15.00 -12.61
CA SER A 18 -17.47 -16.01 -13.62
C SER A 18 -16.26 -16.30 -14.50
N ASP A 19 -16.28 -17.38 -15.26
CA ASP A 19 -15.25 -17.67 -16.27
C ASP A 19 -15.16 -16.55 -17.32
N GLU A 20 -16.30 -15.91 -17.68
CA GLU A 20 -16.35 -14.79 -18.60
C GLU A 20 -15.64 -13.54 -18.03
N ASP A 21 -15.74 -13.29 -16.72
CA ASP A 21 -15.04 -12.20 -16.04
C ASP A 21 -13.52 -12.44 -16.02
N LEU A 22 -13.10 -13.69 -15.80
CA LEU A 22 -11.69 -14.08 -15.83
C LEU A 22 -11.11 -13.95 -17.24
N ASP A 23 -11.86 -14.35 -18.28
CA ASP A 23 -11.48 -14.17 -19.67
C ASP A 23 -11.34 -12.67 -20.02
N ALA A 24 -12.25 -11.83 -19.53
CA ALA A 24 -12.19 -10.38 -19.74
C ALA A 24 -10.94 -9.75 -19.10
N PHE A 25 -10.57 -10.16 -17.89
CA PHE A 25 -9.31 -9.72 -17.26
C PHE A 25 -8.09 -10.20 -18.06
N TYR A 26 -8.11 -11.43 -18.56
CA TYR A 26 -7.03 -11.95 -19.38
C TYR A 26 -6.88 -11.16 -20.69
N GLU A 27 -7.99 -10.88 -21.39
CA GLU A 27 -8.00 -10.09 -22.63
C GLU A 27 -7.56 -8.64 -22.41
N ALA A 28 -7.85 -8.07 -21.23
CA ALA A 28 -7.37 -6.74 -20.82
C ALA A 28 -5.86 -6.68 -20.52
N GLY A 29 -5.16 -7.82 -20.57
CA GLY A 29 -3.72 -7.92 -20.32
C GLY A 29 -3.35 -8.44 -18.92
N GLY A 30 -4.24 -9.19 -18.29
CA GLY A 30 -4.04 -9.86 -17.00
C GLY A 30 -3.44 -11.26 -17.08
N GLY A 31 -2.75 -11.61 -18.18
CA GLY A 31 -2.17 -12.93 -18.37
C GLY A 31 -0.99 -13.26 -17.43
N ASP A 32 -0.52 -12.29 -16.68
CA ASP A 32 0.52 -12.39 -15.66
C ASP A 32 -0.07 -12.33 -14.23
N ALA A 33 -1.38 -12.47 -14.10
CA ALA A 33 -2.10 -12.43 -12.84
C ALA A 33 -2.71 -13.78 -12.45
N LEU A 34 -2.72 -14.08 -11.15
CA LEU A 34 -3.49 -15.16 -10.57
C LEU A 34 -4.64 -14.59 -9.76
N PHE A 35 -5.87 -14.79 -10.25
CA PHE A 35 -7.09 -14.29 -9.60
C PHE A 35 -7.55 -15.23 -8.49
N GLY A 36 -7.94 -14.65 -7.36
CA GLY A 36 -8.43 -15.35 -6.19
C GLY A 36 -9.63 -14.68 -5.55
N GLN A 37 -10.33 -15.45 -4.71
CA GLN A 37 -11.38 -14.96 -3.83
C GLN A 37 -11.29 -15.67 -2.49
N SER A 38 -11.28 -14.89 -1.42
CA SER A 38 -11.30 -15.43 -0.05
C SER A 38 -12.15 -14.56 0.86
N ALA A 39 -13.11 -15.18 1.58
CA ALA A 39 -13.99 -14.50 2.53
C ALA A 39 -14.73 -13.27 1.95
N GLY A 40 -15.10 -13.31 0.66
CA GLY A 40 -15.80 -12.23 -0.03
C GLY A 40 -14.87 -11.08 -0.49
N VAL A 41 -13.57 -11.27 -0.41
CA VAL A 41 -12.56 -10.35 -0.94
C VAL A 41 -11.98 -10.93 -2.22
N PHE A 42 -11.95 -10.15 -3.29
CA PHE A 42 -11.34 -10.50 -4.56
C PHE A 42 -9.92 -9.95 -4.61
N ASP A 43 -9.01 -10.77 -5.11
CA ASP A 43 -7.61 -10.40 -5.27
C ASP A 43 -7.01 -10.93 -6.57
N ALA A 44 -5.92 -10.31 -7.01
CA ALA A 44 -5.11 -10.74 -8.13
C ALA A 44 -3.62 -10.58 -7.78
N ASP A 45 -2.91 -11.71 -7.75
CA ASP A 45 -1.45 -11.75 -7.57
C ASP A 45 -0.78 -11.54 -8.92
N PHE A 46 -0.08 -10.42 -9.08
CA PHE A 46 0.65 -10.08 -10.29
C PHE A 46 2.13 -10.42 -10.18
N THR A 47 2.69 -10.95 -11.28
CA THR A 47 4.15 -11.06 -11.50
C THR A 47 4.45 -10.33 -12.80
N ARG A 48 4.57 -8.99 -12.73
CA ARG A 48 4.56 -8.08 -13.89
C ARG A 48 5.93 -7.54 -14.25
N GLU A 49 6.30 -7.64 -15.52
CA GLU A 49 7.49 -7.00 -16.06
C GLU A 49 7.19 -5.54 -16.46
N ALA A 50 7.99 -4.60 -15.92
CA ALA A 50 7.86 -3.18 -16.21
C ALA A 50 9.21 -2.45 -16.11
N ALA A 51 9.26 -1.18 -16.49
CA ALA A 51 10.44 -0.35 -16.32
C ALA A 51 10.67 -0.01 -14.83
N ASP A 52 9.59 0.25 -14.09
CA ASP A 52 9.61 0.48 -12.64
C ASP A 52 8.33 -0.01 -11.98
N ILE A 53 8.31 0.00 -10.63
CA ILE A 53 7.17 -0.46 -9.82
C ILE A 53 5.91 0.40 -10.04
N LEU A 54 6.03 1.69 -10.33
CA LEU A 54 4.88 2.55 -10.58
C LEU A 54 4.17 2.13 -11.88
N GLU A 55 4.93 1.91 -12.96
CA GLU A 55 4.39 1.42 -14.22
C GLU A 55 3.72 0.05 -14.03
N ALA A 56 4.38 -0.88 -13.29
CA ALA A 56 3.84 -2.20 -13.00
C ALA A 56 2.47 -2.11 -12.32
N VAL A 57 2.38 -1.35 -11.23
CA VAL A 57 1.15 -1.25 -10.42
C VAL A 57 0.05 -0.50 -11.17
N VAL A 58 0.36 0.63 -11.83
CA VAL A 58 -0.66 1.41 -12.56
C VAL A 58 -1.21 0.63 -13.75
N SER A 59 -0.36 -0.09 -14.50
CA SER A 59 -0.83 -0.92 -15.60
C SER A 59 -1.71 -2.08 -15.11
N ALA A 60 -1.39 -2.70 -13.97
CA ALA A 60 -2.22 -3.74 -13.37
C ALA A 60 -3.58 -3.20 -12.89
N ILE A 61 -3.61 -2.02 -12.25
CA ILE A 61 -4.86 -1.35 -11.87
C ILE A 61 -5.73 -1.10 -13.11
N ASN A 62 -5.13 -0.62 -14.20
CA ASN A 62 -5.86 -0.41 -15.45
C ASN A 62 -6.47 -1.70 -16.00
N VAL A 63 -5.74 -2.83 -15.96
CA VAL A 63 -6.28 -4.15 -16.37
C VAL A 63 -7.56 -4.47 -15.60
N ILE A 64 -7.51 -4.37 -14.27
CA ILE A 64 -8.67 -4.68 -13.42
C ILE A 64 -9.85 -3.74 -13.70
N GLU A 65 -9.61 -2.44 -13.86
CA GLU A 65 -10.69 -1.44 -13.93
C GLU A 65 -11.24 -1.24 -15.35
N THR A 66 -10.52 -1.64 -16.39
CA THR A 66 -10.95 -1.47 -17.79
C THR A 66 -11.42 -2.76 -18.47
N ALA A 67 -11.37 -3.89 -17.81
CA ALA A 67 -11.82 -5.18 -18.36
C ALA A 67 -13.33 -5.25 -18.62
N GLY A 68 -14.12 -4.27 -18.16
CA GLY A 68 -15.58 -4.25 -18.38
C GLY A 68 -16.38 -5.05 -17.34
N VAL A 69 -15.73 -5.65 -16.36
CA VAL A 69 -16.33 -6.43 -15.25
C VAL A 69 -16.96 -5.53 -14.19
N GLY A 70 -16.65 -4.23 -14.19
CA GLY A 70 -17.07 -3.28 -13.16
C GLY A 70 -16.28 -3.39 -11.87
N ALA A 71 -15.08 -3.97 -11.95
CA ALA A 71 -14.16 -4.08 -10.83
C ALA A 71 -13.51 -2.74 -10.48
N VAL A 72 -13.28 -2.49 -9.18
CA VAL A 72 -12.63 -1.28 -8.67
C VAL A 72 -11.54 -1.69 -7.68
N VAL A 73 -10.30 -1.30 -7.94
CA VAL A 73 -9.18 -1.61 -7.06
C VAL A 73 -9.30 -0.81 -5.76
N VAL A 74 -9.19 -1.51 -4.63
CA VAL A 74 -9.33 -0.94 -3.29
C VAL A 74 -7.98 -0.65 -2.66
N ARG A 75 -7.02 -1.56 -2.84
CA ARG A 75 -5.64 -1.42 -2.31
C ARG A 75 -4.65 -2.32 -3.03
N VAL A 76 -3.39 -1.98 -2.86
CA VAL A 76 -2.24 -2.79 -3.25
C VAL A 76 -1.66 -3.44 -1.99
N GLU A 77 -1.35 -4.72 -2.04
CA GLU A 77 -0.67 -5.45 -0.98
C GLU A 77 0.77 -5.81 -1.40
N PRO A 78 1.67 -5.97 -0.44
CA PRO A 78 1.44 -6.02 1.00
C PRO A 78 1.05 -4.66 1.59
N ASP A 79 0.18 -4.69 2.61
CA ASP A 79 -0.30 -3.49 3.30
C ASP A 79 0.89 -2.68 3.88
N ASP A 80 0.71 -1.37 3.88
CA ASP A 80 1.69 -0.41 4.38
C ASP A 80 1.72 -0.27 5.90
N GLN A 81 0.74 -0.83 6.64
CA GLN A 81 0.69 -0.77 8.09
C GLN A 81 1.31 -1.99 8.75
N VAL A 82 2.28 -1.75 9.63
CA VAL A 82 3.08 -2.78 10.29
C VAL A 82 3.11 -2.61 11.80
N SER A 83 3.04 -3.74 12.51
CA SER A 83 3.31 -3.83 13.95
C SER A 83 4.81 -4.03 14.21
N ILE A 84 5.21 -4.02 15.50
CA ILE A 84 6.58 -4.41 15.91
C ILE A 84 6.91 -5.84 15.44
N GLY A 85 5.92 -6.74 15.45
CA GLY A 85 6.10 -8.11 14.98
C GLY A 85 6.41 -8.17 13.48
N ASP A 86 5.62 -7.47 12.67
CA ASP A 86 5.81 -7.40 11.23
C ASP A 86 7.15 -6.75 10.86
N ILE A 87 7.53 -5.66 11.57
CA ILE A 87 8.84 -5.03 11.39
C ILE A 87 9.97 -6.02 11.71
N ALA A 88 9.83 -6.77 12.81
CA ALA A 88 10.84 -7.75 13.21
C ALA A 88 11.00 -8.84 12.15
N GLU A 89 9.89 -9.38 11.65
CA GLU A 89 9.86 -10.40 10.59
C GLU A 89 10.49 -9.88 9.29
N ARG A 90 10.01 -8.75 8.77
CA ARG A 90 10.48 -8.15 7.52
C ARG A 90 11.95 -7.73 7.57
N THR A 91 12.45 -7.35 8.75
CA THR A 91 13.85 -6.95 8.94
C THR A 91 14.76 -8.10 9.40
N GLY A 92 14.23 -9.30 9.66
CA GLY A 92 14.97 -10.43 10.22
C GLY A 92 15.52 -10.14 11.62
N ARG A 93 14.82 -9.32 12.41
CA ARG A 93 15.18 -8.92 13.76
C ARG A 93 14.28 -9.59 14.80
N THR A 94 14.67 -9.53 16.05
CA THR A 94 13.78 -9.92 17.15
C THR A 94 12.85 -8.74 17.51
N ASN A 95 11.66 -9.05 18.05
CA ASN A 95 10.73 -8.05 18.56
C ASN A 95 11.39 -7.12 19.59
N GLU A 96 12.27 -7.65 20.43
CA GLU A 96 13.00 -6.87 21.42
C GLU A 96 13.98 -5.90 20.77
N SER A 97 14.71 -6.35 19.74
CA SER A 97 15.60 -5.46 18.98
C SER A 97 14.83 -4.29 18.36
N VAL A 98 13.66 -4.53 17.77
CA VAL A 98 12.81 -3.46 17.21
C VAL A 98 12.29 -2.54 18.29
N ARG A 99 11.87 -3.05 19.46
CA ARG A 99 11.46 -2.20 20.59
C ARG A 99 12.56 -1.25 21.06
N LEU A 100 13.81 -1.71 21.09
CA LEU A 100 14.95 -0.86 21.45
C LEU A 100 15.17 0.25 20.42
N LEU A 101 14.99 -0.02 19.11
CA LEU A 101 15.05 1.00 18.07
C LEU A 101 13.92 2.04 18.22
N VAL A 102 12.68 1.57 18.36
CA VAL A 102 11.48 2.41 18.54
C VAL A 102 11.59 3.32 19.77
N ASN A 103 12.21 2.84 20.85
CA ASN A 103 12.38 3.61 22.07
C ASN A 103 13.67 4.47 22.10
N GLY A 104 14.43 4.50 21.00
CA GLY A 104 15.68 5.25 20.91
C GLY A 104 16.81 4.71 21.81
N GLN A 105 16.69 3.48 22.31
CA GLN A 105 17.69 2.81 23.13
C GLN A 105 18.77 2.10 22.29
N ARG A 106 18.58 2.05 20.99
CA ARG A 106 19.51 1.48 20.00
C ARG A 106 19.37 2.23 18.69
N GLY A 107 20.45 2.20 17.87
CA GLY A 107 20.49 2.87 16.56
C GLY A 107 20.68 4.39 16.69
N PRO A 108 20.47 5.14 15.61
CA PRO A 108 20.72 6.59 15.56
C PRO A 108 19.64 7.41 16.28
N GLY A 109 18.56 6.79 16.74
CA GLY A 109 17.37 7.49 17.21
C GLY A 109 16.44 7.91 16.06
N GLY A 110 15.46 8.78 16.34
CA GLY A 110 14.57 9.30 15.30
C GLY A 110 13.69 8.26 14.61
N PHE A 111 13.43 7.09 15.24
CA PHE A 111 12.53 6.09 14.67
C PHE A 111 11.16 6.71 14.38
N PRO A 112 10.49 6.38 13.26
CA PRO A 112 9.23 7.00 12.86
C PRO A 112 8.18 6.97 13.96
N MET A 113 7.34 8.00 13.97
CA MET A 113 6.19 8.00 14.87
C MET A 113 5.14 6.98 14.39
N PRO A 114 4.46 6.29 15.32
CA PRO A 114 3.40 5.36 14.90
C PRO A 114 2.26 6.12 14.20
N ALA A 115 1.83 5.63 13.06
CA ALA A 115 0.73 6.19 12.28
C ALA A 115 -0.61 6.08 13.04
N THR A 116 -0.78 5.00 13.80
CA THR A 116 -1.99 4.81 14.61
C THR A 116 -1.74 4.00 15.87
N ARG A 117 -2.68 4.09 16.82
CA ARG A 117 -2.74 3.26 18.02
C ARG A 117 -4.04 2.50 18.03
N VAL A 118 -3.97 1.18 18.15
CA VAL A 118 -5.12 0.29 18.14
C VAL A 118 -5.50 -0.14 19.55
N GLY A 119 -6.79 -0.16 19.85
CA GLY A 119 -7.34 -0.57 21.15
C GLY A 119 -7.01 0.40 22.28
N THR A 120 -6.67 -0.12 23.46
CA THR A 120 -6.35 0.67 24.67
C THR A 120 -4.96 1.34 24.62
N GLY A 121 -4.41 1.57 23.43
CA GLY A 121 -3.13 2.28 23.22
C GLY A 121 -1.87 1.42 23.39
N ARG A 122 -2.02 0.11 23.53
CA ARG A 122 -0.88 -0.81 23.66
C ARG A 122 -0.31 -1.27 22.33
N SER A 123 -1.16 -1.41 21.30
CA SER A 123 -0.72 -1.78 19.94
C SER A 123 -0.50 -0.52 19.13
N ARG A 124 0.68 -0.38 18.58
CA ARG A 124 1.09 0.71 17.68
C ARG A 124 1.34 0.14 16.31
N LEU A 125 0.90 0.86 15.27
CA LEU A 125 1.18 0.52 13.88
C LEU A 125 1.95 1.67 13.25
N TRP A 126 2.87 1.33 12.38
CA TRP A 126 3.70 2.25 11.60
C TRP A 126 3.38 2.11 10.13
N ARG A 127 3.64 3.13 9.34
CA ARG A 127 3.70 2.98 7.89
C ARG A 127 5.01 2.30 7.54
N TRP A 128 4.93 1.23 6.77
CA TRP A 128 6.12 0.48 6.41
C TRP A 128 7.10 1.30 5.57
N ALA A 129 6.60 2.17 4.68
CA ALA A 129 7.42 3.09 3.90
C ALA A 129 8.29 3.99 4.79
N ASP A 130 7.72 4.60 5.85
CA ASP A 130 8.46 5.44 6.81
C ASP A 130 9.54 4.63 7.55
N VAL A 131 9.23 3.37 7.87
CA VAL A 131 10.17 2.45 8.53
C VAL A 131 11.32 2.09 7.61
N VAL A 132 11.04 1.81 6.33
CA VAL A 132 12.07 1.50 5.32
C VAL A 132 12.97 2.70 5.07
N GLU A 133 12.42 3.90 4.97
CA GLU A 133 13.18 5.14 4.80
C GLU A 133 14.16 5.34 5.98
N TRP A 134 13.68 5.14 7.22
CA TRP A 134 14.53 5.18 8.39
C TRP A 134 15.63 4.11 8.38
N PHE A 135 15.31 2.89 7.92
CA PHE A 135 16.31 1.82 7.78
C PHE A 135 17.31 2.10 6.66
N HIS A 136 16.89 2.74 5.56
CA HIS A 136 17.78 3.17 4.50
C HIS A 136 18.85 4.15 5.02
N GLU A 137 18.46 5.10 5.87
CA GLU A 137 19.42 6.00 6.52
C GLU A 137 20.33 5.28 7.53
N TYR A 138 19.79 4.30 8.26
CA TYR A 138 20.50 3.58 9.31
C TYR A 138 21.40 2.45 8.78
N GLU A 139 20.97 1.71 7.79
CA GLU A 139 21.63 0.52 7.20
C GLU A 139 21.53 0.57 5.66
N PRO A 140 22.16 1.56 4.99
CA PRO A 140 22.00 1.76 3.55
C PRO A 140 22.48 0.58 2.70
N ASP A 141 23.45 -0.20 3.19
CA ASP A 141 23.95 -1.41 2.51
C ASP A 141 22.90 -2.53 2.43
N ARG A 142 21.89 -2.48 3.29
CA ARG A 142 20.82 -3.49 3.36
C ARG A 142 19.50 -2.99 2.77
N TRP A 143 19.25 -1.70 2.85
CA TRP A 143 18.03 -1.03 2.40
C TRP A 143 18.41 0.00 1.35
N ASP A 144 18.53 -0.46 0.10
CA ASP A 144 18.92 0.39 -1.02
C ASP A 144 17.79 1.33 -1.48
N GLU A 145 18.14 2.26 -2.34
CA GLU A 145 17.20 3.24 -2.90
C GLU A 145 16.06 2.57 -3.66
N GLU A 146 16.31 1.44 -4.32
CA GLU A 146 15.29 0.71 -5.07
C GLU A 146 14.23 0.10 -4.15
N SER A 147 14.66 -0.55 -3.07
CA SER A 147 13.76 -1.09 -2.04
C SER A 147 12.92 0.02 -1.40
N THR A 148 13.55 1.16 -1.09
CA THR A 148 12.86 2.32 -0.52
C THR A 148 11.84 2.87 -1.50
N ARG A 149 12.19 3.04 -2.77
CA ARG A 149 11.27 3.48 -3.82
C ARG A 149 10.09 2.53 -4.02
N TYR A 150 10.32 1.21 -3.99
CA TYR A 150 9.26 0.21 -4.09
C TYR A 150 8.17 0.45 -3.05
N TRP A 151 8.54 0.54 -1.77
CA TRP A 151 7.59 0.70 -0.68
C TRP A 151 6.93 2.08 -0.66
N SER A 152 7.67 3.13 -1.00
CA SER A 152 7.13 4.49 -1.11
C SER A 152 6.08 4.59 -2.20
N VAL A 153 6.28 3.95 -3.35
CA VAL A 153 5.29 3.93 -4.44
C VAL A 153 4.03 3.19 -4.02
N LEU A 154 4.14 2.00 -3.38
CA LEU A 154 2.95 1.27 -2.91
C LEU A 154 2.16 2.09 -1.88
N ALA A 155 2.85 2.75 -0.94
CA ALA A 155 2.21 3.61 0.05
C ALA A 155 1.47 4.79 -0.61
N LEU A 156 2.09 5.46 -1.59
CA LEU A 156 1.46 6.55 -2.35
C LEU A 156 0.25 6.08 -3.14
N VAL A 157 0.35 4.95 -3.86
CA VAL A 157 -0.79 4.38 -4.60
C VAL A 157 -1.95 4.08 -3.64
N ASN A 158 -1.67 3.43 -2.50
CA ASN A 158 -2.70 3.14 -1.50
C ASN A 158 -3.35 4.42 -0.95
N GLU A 159 -2.59 5.49 -0.75
CA GLU A 159 -3.16 6.78 -0.34
C GLU A 159 -4.11 7.36 -1.40
N PHE A 160 -3.74 7.33 -2.67
CA PHE A 160 -4.61 7.75 -3.77
C PHE A 160 -5.87 6.89 -3.89
N LEU A 161 -5.76 5.57 -3.73
CA LEU A 161 -6.92 4.68 -3.76
C LEU A 161 -7.89 4.98 -2.60
N ARG A 162 -7.38 5.22 -1.39
CA ARG A 162 -8.18 5.64 -0.23
C ARG A 162 -8.87 6.98 -0.46
N GLN A 163 -8.14 7.98 -1.00
CA GLN A 163 -8.72 9.30 -1.33
C GLN A 163 -9.80 9.18 -2.40
N ARG A 164 -9.60 8.36 -3.43
CA ARG A 164 -10.58 8.08 -4.48
C ARG A 164 -11.86 7.47 -3.90
N ALA A 165 -11.73 6.43 -3.08
CA ALA A 165 -12.86 5.78 -2.42
C ALA A 165 -13.63 6.76 -1.51
N PHE A 166 -12.93 7.67 -0.82
CA PHE A 166 -13.54 8.71 -0.01
C PHE A 166 -14.25 9.77 -0.89
N ALA A 167 -13.63 10.18 -2.00
CA ALA A 167 -14.23 11.14 -2.93
C ALA A 167 -15.54 10.64 -3.57
N CYS A 168 -15.64 9.33 -3.81
CA CYS A 168 -16.87 8.71 -4.33
C CYS A 168 -18.01 8.64 -3.28
N ARG A 169 -17.69 8.80 -1.99
CA ARG A 169 -18.66 8.86 -0.88
C ARG A 169 -19.03 10.30 -0.50
N VAL A 170 -18.93 11.27 -1.44
CA VAL A 170 -19.09 12.69 -1.14
C VAL A 170 -20.48 12.96 -0.57
N ASP A 171 -20.52 13.10 0.75
CA ASP A 171 -21.58 13.83 1.46
C ASP A 171 -21.11 15.29 1.70
N GLU A 172 -22.04 16.11 2.16
CA GLU A 172 -21.81 17.54 2.46
C GLU A 172 -20.67 17.72 3.49
N THR A 173 -20.50 16.78 4.41
CA THR A 173 -19.47 16.78 5.46
C THR A 173 -18.07 16.63 4.87
N ALA A 174 -17.88 15.74 3.88
CA ALA A 174 -16.60 15.56 3.21
C ALA A 174 -16.13 16.83 2.48
N VAL A 175 -17.08 17.55 1.85
CA VAL A 175 -16.81 18.84 1.21
C VAL A 175 -16.39 19.88 2.25
N GLN A 176 -17.08 19.98 3.38
CA GLN A 176 -16.77 20.91 4.46
C GLN A 176 -15.39 20.64 5.07
N VAL A 177 -15.06 19.37 5.34
CA VAL A 177 -13.74 18.97 5.88
C VAL A 177 -12.63 19.34 4.90
N ARG A 178 -12.80 19.06 3.61
CA ARG A 178 -11.81 19.41 2.58
C ARG A 178 -11.59 20.92 2.56
N HIS A 179 -12.65 21.72 2.55
CA HIS A 179 -12.56 23.17 2.53
C HIS A 179 -11.87 23.74 3.78
N ALA A 180 -12.17 23.16 4.95
CA ALA A 180 -11.58 23.58 6.22
C ALA A 180 -10.07 23.27 6.33
N LEU A 181 -9.62 22.16 5.72
CA LEU A 181 -8.23 21.72 5.81
C LEU A 181 -7.33 22.23 4.67
N SER A 182 -7.90 22.69 3.55
CA SER A 182 -7.13 23.21 2.41
C SER A 182 -6.08 24.26 2.79
N PRO A 183 -6.36 25.27 3.64
CA PRO A 183 -5.36 26.26 4.03
C PRO A 183 -4.21 25.71 4.87
N ALA A 184 -4.40 24.55 5.52
CA ALA A 184 -3.34 23.88 6.27
C ALA A 184 -2.41 23.08 5.36
N LEU A 185 -2.95 22.48 4.30
CA LEU A 185 -2.19 21.72 3.30
C LEU A 185 -1.25 22.60 2.49
N GLU A 186 -1.71 23.80 2.08
CA GLU A 186 -0.89 24.76 1.32
C GLU A 186 0.35 25.23 2.11
N ARG A 187 0.27 25.32 3.43
CA ARG A 187 1.39 25.70 4.30
C ARG A 187 2.45 24.62 4.47
N HIS A 188 2.10 23.35 4.27
CA HIS A 188 3.05 22.22 4.39
C HIS A 188 3.82 21.92 3.11
N CYS A 189 3.28 22.27 1.96
CA CYS A 189 3.92 22.07 0.66
C CYS A 189 4.85 23.24 0.26
N ALA A 190 5.01 24.25 1.09
CA ALA A 190 5.83 25.45 0.83
C ALA A 190 7.21 25.44 1.54
N VAL A 191 7.69 24.25 1.99
CA VAL A 191 9.03 24.08 2.62
C VAL A 191 9.93 23.25 1.73
#